data_c3b9591d3be6b165c6f319f08b1f8e2b
#
_entry.id   c3b9591d3be6b165c6f319f08b1f8e2b
#
_cell.length_a   1.000
_cell.length_b   1.000
_cell.length_c   1.000
_cell.angle_alpha   90.00
_cell.angle_beta   90.00
_cell.angle_gamma   90.00
#
_symmetry.space_group_name_H-M   'P 1'
#
loop_
_entity.id
_entity.type
_entity.pdbx_description
1 polymer ?
#
loop_
_entity_poly.entity_id
_entity_poly.type
_entity_poly.pdbx_seq_one_letter_code
_entity_poly.pdbx_strand_id
1 'polypeptide(L)'
;PKWKKRDWNLDIQGGKQEYYGTIHRGAHHYYYRNIGTLRRPPEKSFWRKQIKIAAYLTNNGTSYNAHYTQIIPGQPWPTITLKRYEDDTDAIIGTTIHELAHSTHARHAGMNHFIGSEGRMKETYAQTIEWQLTGNFYRERFPSYVFENNYQFRTPLNDPKYTSLMVDLIDNFNQRVVYNNSIYPVDRVNSYTIKQVEDKVMDTKTFYSFKNALFNGYSNPTENNLDELFNNW
;
A
#
# COMPACT_ATOMS: atom_id res chain seq x y z
N PRO A 1 -25.94 -21.30 -25.51
CA PRO A 1 -26.67 -20.60 -24.45
C PRO A 1 -26.28 -19.14 -24.46
N LYS A 2 -27.22 -18.24 -24.74
CA LYS A 2 -27.01 -16.79 -24.58
C LYS A 2 -27.01 -16.48 -23.11
N TRP A 3 -25.87 -16.06 -22.56
CA TRP A 3 -25.79 -15.51 -21.23
C TRP A 3 -26.60 -14.21 -21.21
N LYS A 4 -27.72 -14.18 -20.51
CA LYS A 4 -28.44 -12.94 -20.22
C LYS A 4 -27.63 -12.19 -19.17
N LYS A 5 -27.24 -10.94 -19.46
CA LYS A 5 -26.81 -9.99 -18.44
C LYS A 5 -27.93 -9.91 -17.40
N ARG A 6 -27.68 -10.45 -16.22
CA ARG A 6 -28.51 -10.20 -15.05
C ARG A 6 -27.71 -9.30 -14.13
N ASP A 7 -28.32 -8.26 -13.64
CA ASP A 7 -27.77 -7.47 -12.56
C ASP A 7 -27.78 -8.39 -11.32
N TRP A 8 -26.59 -8.75 -10.87
CA TRP A 8 -26.39 -9.50 -9.65
C TRP A 8 -26.26 -8.51 -8.52
N ASN A 9 -27.37 -8.15 -7.89
CA ASN A 9 -27.38 -7.48 -6.61
C ASN A 9 -27.28 -8.55 -5.53
N LEU A 10 -26.06 -8.93 -5.17
CA LEU A 10 -25.80 -9.83 -4.07
C LEU A 10 -25.48 -8.97 -2.85
N ASP A 11 -26.39 -8.91 -1.92
CA ASP A 11 -26.15 -8.32 -0.59
C ASP A 11 -25.51 -9.40 0.29
N ILE A 12 -24.20 -9.24 0.57
CA ILE A 12 -23.43 -10.16 1.40
C ILE A 12 -23.18 -9.45 2.72
N GLN A 13 -23.81 -9.93 3.77
CA GLN A 13 -23.65 -9.39 5.12
C GLN A 13 -23.13 -10.47 6.06
N GLY A 14 -22.00 -10.19 6.68
CA GLY A 14 -21.40 -11.01 7.72
C GLY A 14 -20.67 -12.27 7.26
N GLY A 15 -19.79 -12.72 8.11
CA GLY A 15 -19.11 -13.99 8.01
C GLY A 15 -18.09 -14.11 6.88
N LYS A 16 -17.75 -15.35 6.55
CA LYS A 16 -16.68 -15.63 5.55
C LYS A 16 -16.94 -15.09 4.15
N GLN A 17 -18.20 -15.00 3.75
CA GLN A 17 -18.57 -14.50 2.43
C GLN A 17 -18.31 -13.00 2.31
N GLU A 18 -18.61 -12.22 3.34
CA GLU A 18 -18.29 -10.81 3.39
C GLU A 18 -16.76 -10.60 3.38
N TYR A 19 -16.03 -11.37 4.17
CA TYR A 19 -14.57 -11.35 4.19
C TYR A 19 -13.96 -11.57 2.80
N TYR A 20 -14.38 -12.65 2.12
CA TYR A 20 -13.89 -12.94 0.76
C TYR A 20 -14.33 -11.89 -0.27
N GLY A 21 -15.57 -11.41 -0.16
CA GLY A 21 -16.10 -10.33 -0.99
C GLY A 21 -15.32 -9.04 -0.81
N THR A 22 -14.96 -8.70 0.41
CA THR A 22 -14.18 -7.51 0.76
C THR A 22 -12.77 -7.57 0.20
N ILE A 23 -12.09 -8.72 0.33
CA ILE A 23 -10.78 -8.97 -0.30
C ILE A 23 -10.87 -8.81 -1.82
N HIS A 24 -11.87 -9.41 -2.44
CA HIS A 24 -12.08 -9.28 -3.88
C HIS A 24 -12.31 -7.83 -4.31
N ARG A 25 -13.08 -7.05 -3.54
CA ARG A 25 -13.34 -5.63 -3.81
C ARG A 25 -12.06 -4.80 -3.73
N GLY A 26 -11.22 -5.01 -2.71
CA GLY A 26 -9.93 -4.34 -2.56
C GLY A 26 -8.99 -4.65 -3.74
N ALA A 27 -8.87 -5.92 -4.09
CA ALA A 27 -8.09 -6.34 -5.25
C ALA A 27 -8.63 -5.75 -6.56
N HIS A 28 -9.94 -5.85 -6.79
CA HIS A 28 -10.60 -5.28 -7.98
C HIS A 28 -10.37 -3.77 -8.10
N HIS A 29 -10.44 -3.04 -6.99
CA HIS A 29 -10.20 -1.61 -6.97
C HIS A 29 -8.78 -1.28 -7.44
N TYR A 30 -7.76 -1.97 -6.95
CA TYR A 30 -6.37 -1.75 -7.35
C TYR A 30 -6.10 -2.16 -8.81
N TYR A 31 -6.69 -3.26 -9.29
CA TYR A 31 -6.47 -3.72 -10.67
C TYR A 31 -7.15 -2.85 -11.73
N TYR A 32 -8.34 -2.33 -11.45
CA TYR A 32 -9.20 -1.78 -12.51
C TYR A 32 -9.49 -0.30 -12.38
N ARG A 33 -9.24 0.33 -11.23
CA ARG A 33 -9.34 1.78 -11.10
C ARG A 33 -8.05 2.45 -11.57
N ASN A 34 -8.20 3.54 -12.31
CA ASN A 34 -7.07 4.37 -12.71
C ASN A 34 -6.93 5.53 -11.72
N ILE A 35 -6.18 5.30 -10.64
CA ILE A 35 -5.99 6.28 -9.58
C ILE A 35 -4.56 6.80 -9.67
N GLY A 36 -4.41 8.09 -9.94
CA GLY A 36 -3.10 8.74 -9.98
C GLY A 36 -2.12 8.13 -10.99
N THR A 37 -2.61 7.41 -11.99
CA THR A 37 -1.79 6.67 -12.98
C THR A 37 -0.83 5.64 -12.39
N LEU A 38 -1.16 5.11 -11.20
CA LEU A 38 -0.38 4.08 -10.53
C LEU A 38 -0.22 2.81 -11.38
N ARG A 39 0.90 2.14 -11.17
CA ARG A 39 1.16 0.82 -11.75
C ARG A 39 0.19 -0.20 -11.17
N ARG A 40 -0.25 -1.12 -12.01
CA ARG A 40 -1.16 -2.19 -11.60
C ARG A 40 -0.39 -3.39 -11.05
N PRO A 41 -0.98 -4.12 -10.10
CA PRO A 41 -0.42 -5.41 -9.69
C PRO A 41 -0.28 -6.35 -10.89
N PRO A 42 0.67 -7.29 -10.86
CA PRO A 42 0.84 -8.25 -11.92
C PRO A 42 -0.39 -9.16 -12.05
N GLU A 43 -0.84 -9.42 -13.27
CA GLU A 43 -1.97 -10.34 -13.53
C GLU A 43 -1.63 -11.78 -13.16
N LYS A 44 -0.34 -12.11 -13.15
CA LYS A 44 0.17 -13.46 -12.89
C LYS A 44 1.41 -13.41 -11.99
N SER A 45 1.56 -14.41 -11.14
CA SER A 45 2.81 -14.61 -10.43
C SER A 45 3.89 -15.19 -11.37
N PHE A 46 5.14 -15.16 -10.93
CA PHE A 46 6.25 -15.72 -11.71
C PHE A 46 5.99 -17.18 -12.16
N TRP A 47 5.34 -17.97 -11.33
CA TRP A 47 5.11 -19.39 -11.57
C TRP A 47 3.69 -19.75 -12.00
N ARG A 48 2.76 -18.80 -12.06
CA ARG A 48 1.33 -19.10 -12.28
C ARG A 48 0.65 -18.06 -13.14
N LYS A 49 -0.40 -18.53 -13.83
CA LYS A 49 -1.26 -17.67 -14.64
C LYS A 49 -2.10 -16.66 -13.83
N GLN A 50 -2.10 -16.76 -12.50
CA GLN A 50 -2.89 -15.92 -11.60
C GLN A 50 -2.15 -15.66 -10.29
N ILE A 51 -2.37 -14.49 -9.69
CA ILE A 51 -2.05 -14.27 -8.28
C ILE A 51 -3.09 -15.01 -7.44
N LYS A 52 -2.63 -15.78 -6.47
CA LYS A 52 -3.50 -16.47 -5.51
C LYS A 52 -3.44 -15.77 -4.16
N ILE A 53 -4.62 -15.43 -3.66
CA ILE A 53 -4.80 -14.90 -2.31
C ILE A 53 -5.45 -16.00 -1.47
N ALA A 54 -4.76 -16.44 -0.42
CA ALA A 54 -5.33 -17.29 0.61
C ALA A 54 -5.85 -16.42 1.74
N ALA A 55 -7.13 -16.55 2.03
CA ALA A 55 -7.78 -15.85 3.12
C ALA A 55 -8.10 -16.84 4.24
N TYR A 56 -7.46 -16.69 5.38
CA TYR A 56 -7.67 -17.53 6.56
C TYR A 56 -8.74 -16.91 7.46
N LEU A 57 -9.62 -17.74 7.99
CA LEU A 57 -10.68 -17.31 8.90
C LEU A 57 -10.12 -17.10 10.33
N THR A 58 -9.17 -16.19 10.42
CA THR A 58 -8.52 -15.79 11.67
C THR A 58 -7.96 -14.37 11.53
N ASN A 59 -7.90 -13.65 12.62
CA ASN A 59 -7.17 -12.39 12.77
C ASN A 59 -5.85 -12.58 13.53
N ASN A 60 -5.53 -13.83 13.93
CA ASN A 60 -4.28 -14.15 14.61
C ASN A 60 -3.14 -14.35 13.61
N GLY A 61 -2.10 -13.55 13.77
CA GLY A 61 -0.88 -13.61 12.97
C GLY A 61 -0.81 -12.58 11.86
N THR A 62 0.32 -12.54 11.18
CA THR A 62 0.63 -11.53 10.17
C THR A 62 0.11 -11.95 8.80
N SER A 63 -0.51 -11.02 8.07
CA SER A 63 -0.71 -11.13 6.63
C SER A 63 0.64 -10.92 5.93
N TYR A 64 0.87 -11.56 4.80
CA TYR A 64 2.15 -11.44 4.11
C TYR A 64 2.07 -11.80 2.63
N ASN A 65 3.01 -11.28 1.86
CA ASN A 65 3.22 -11.64 0.48
C ASN A 65 4.36 -12.67 0.35
N ALA A 66 4.03 -13.86 -0.09
CA ALA A 66 4.97 -15.00 -0.18
C ALA A 66 5.95 -14.90 -1.37
N HIS A 67 5.92 -13.82 -2.16
CA HIS A 67 6.90 -13.65 -3.25
C HIS A 67 8.35 -13.73 -2.79
N TYR A 68 8.60 -13.59 -1.47
CA TYR A 68 9.93 -13.36 -0.91
C TYR A 68 10.45 -14.46 0.00
N THR A 69 9.59 -15.34 0.51
CA THR A 69 10.03 -16.18 1.64
C THR A 69 10.30 -17.62 1.30
N GLN A 70 9.73 -18.20 0.26
CA GLN A 70 10.00 -19.60 -0.06
C GLN A 70 9.71 -19.93 -1.52
N ILE A 71 10.75 -20.01 -2.33
CA ILE A 71 10.72 -20.71 -3.61
C ILE A 71 11.00 -22.19 -3.33
N ILE A 72 9.97 -22.96 -3.00
CA ILE A 72 10.05 -24.41 -3.06
C ILE A 72 9.43 -24.81 -4.41
N PRO A 73 10.22 -25.32 -5.37
CA PRO A 73 9.71 -25.76 -6.66
C PRO A 73 8.61 -26.80 -6.47
N GLY A 74 7.46 -26.59 -7.13
CA GLY A 74 6.37 -27.57 -7.17
C GLY A 74 5.29 -27.46 -6.11
N GLN A 75 5.40 -26.56 -5.12
CA GLN A 75 4.33 -26.40 -4.12
C GLN A 75 3.29 -25.32 -4.51
N PRO A 76 1.99 -25.59 -4.25
CA PRO A 76 0.89 -24.68 -4.62
C PRO A 76 0.62 -23.58 -3.59
N TRP A 77 1.64 -22.87 -3.11
CA TRP A 77 1.50 -21.80 -2.13
C TRP A 77 0.74 -20.60 -2.70
N PRO A 78 -0.11 -19.95 -1.89
CA PRO A 78 -0.69 -18.67 -2.28
C PRO A 78 0.41 -17.62 -2.44
N THR A 79 0.20 -16.68 -3.35
CA THR A 79 1.10 -15.54 -3.51
C THR A 79 0.96 -14.59 -2.32
N ILE A 80 -0.26 -14.42 -1.84
CA ILE A 80 -0.63 -13.56 -0.72
C ILE A 80 -1.40 -14.38 0.31
N THR A 81 -1.10 -14.17 1.57
CA THR A 81 -1.83 -14.74 2.71
C THR A 81 -2.44 -13.60 3.51
N LEU A 82 -3.75 -13.66 3.72
CA LEU A 82 -4.49 -12.70 4.53
C LEU A 82 -5.07 -13.36 5.78
N LYS A 83 -4.87 -12.71 6.93
CA LYS A 83 -5.35 -13.10 8.25
C LYS A 83 -6.01 -11.91 8.93
N ARG A 84 -7.14 -11.48 8.38
CA ARG A 84 -7.90 -10.29 8.78
C ARG A 84 -9.38 -10.59 8.92
N TYR A 85 -9.70 -11.85 9.26
CA TYR A 85 -11.10 -12.24 9.49
C TYR A 85 -11.62 -11.53 10.73
N GLU A 86 -12.82 -10.99 10.65
CA GLU A 86 -13.46 -10.18 11.71
C GLU A 86 -12.88 -8.77 11.93
N ASP A 87 -11.86 -8.37 11.17
CA ASP A 87 -11.44 -6.97 11.13
C ASP A 87 -12.46 -6.12 10.36
N ASP A 88 -12.41 -4.81 10.55
CA ASP A 88 -13.21 -3.85 9.80
C ASP A 88 -12.93 -3.92 8.30
N THR A 89 -13.95 -3.64 7.50
CA THR A 89 -13.87 -3.81 6.03
C THR A 89 -12.79 -2.93 5.39
N ASP A 90 -12.51 -1.76 5.94
CA ASP A 90 -11.45 -0.88 5.46
C ASP A 90 -10.06 -1.45 5.79
N ALA A 91 -9.87 -2.05 6.95
CA ALA A 91 -8.62 -2.75 7.29
C ALA A 91 -8.38 -3.97 6.39
N ILE A 92 -9.43 -4.72 6.05
CA ILE A 92 -9.34 -5.86 5.12
C ILE A 92 -8.98 -5.38 3.72
N ILE A 93 -9.65 -4.34 3.21
CA ILE A 93 -9.34 -3.72 1.91
C ILE A 93 -7.92 -3.18 1.92
N GLY A 94 -7.56 -2.43 2.95
CA GLY A 94 -6.24 -1.84 3.11
C GLY A 94 -5.13 -2.89 3.07
N THR A 95 -5.22 -3.93 3.92
CA THR A 95 -4.24 -5.02 3.92
C THR A 95 -4.17 -5.75 2.58
N THR A 96 -5.31 -5.95 1.90
CA THR A 96 -5.32 -6.57 0.56
C THR A 96 -4.53 -5.73 -0.44
N ILE A 97 -4.72 -4.42 -0.42
CA ILE A 97 -4.01 -3.47 -1.29
C ILE A 97 -2.51 -3.43 -0.92
N HIS A 98 -2.18 -3.41 0.36
CA HIS A 98 -0.82 -3.44 0.88
C HIS A 98 -0.01 -4.62 0.31
N GLU A 99 -0.54 -5.81 0.44
CA GLU A 99 0.12 -7.02 -0.05
C GLU A 99 0.23 -7.05 -1.60
N LEU A 100 -0.77 -6.51 -2.29
CA LEU A 100 -0.69 -6.33 -3.73
C LEU A 100 0.34 -5.27 -4.14
N ALA A 101 0.56 -4.23 -3.32
CA ALA A 101 1.57 -3.21 -3.58
C ALA A 101 3.00 -3.80 -3.52
N HIS A 102 3.27 -4.73 -2.63
CA HIS A 102 4.52 -5.49 -2.66
C HIS A 102 4.71 -6.26 -3.97
N SER A 103 3.64 -6.91 -4.47
CA SER A 103 3.68 -7.58 -5.77
C SER A 103 3.94 -6.61 -6.92
N THR A 104 3.35 -5.41 -6.85
CA THR A 104 3.54 -4.33 -7.83
C THR A 104 4.99 -3.85 -7.81
N HIS A 105 5.53 -3.56 -6.63
CA HIS A 105 6.91 -3.14 -6.45
C HIS A 105 7.88 -4.17 -7.04
N ALA A 106 7.76 -5.43 -6.65
CA ALA A 106 8.61 -6.50 -7.15
C ALA A 106 8.52 -6.70 -8.66
N ARG A 107 7.32 -6.55 -9.24
CA ARG A 107 7.11 -6.71 -10.68
C ARG A 107 7.77 -5.61 -11.47
N HIS A 108 7.62 -4.37 -11.04
CA HIS A 108 8.02 -3.20 -11.83
C HIS A 108 9.46 -2.77 -11.57
N ALA A 109 9.95 -2.88 -10.36
CA ALA A 109 11.37 -2.65 -10.04
C ALA A 109 12.27 -3.85 -10.40
N GLY A 110 11.67 -5.04 -10.52
CA GLY A 110 12.38 -6.31 -10.67
C GLY A 110 12.69 -6.98 -9.33
N MET A 111 12.66 -8.32 -9.33
CA MET A 111 12.77 -9.13 -8.10
C MET A 111 14.08 -8.87 -7.34
N ASN A 112 15.22 -8.82 -8.03
CA ASN A 112 16.51 -8.58 -7.37
C ASN A 112 16.60 -7.17 -6.78
N HIS A 113 15.99 -6.19 -7.44
CA HIS A 113 15.89 -4.83 -6.92
C HIS A 113 15.07 -4.83 -5.63
N PHE A 114 13.87 -5.39 -5.67
CA PHE A 114 12.98 -5.45 -4.53
C PHE A 114 13.59 -6.20 -3.34
N ILE A 115 14.22 -7.36 -3.56
CA ILE A 115 14.90 -8.11 -2.47
C ILE A 115 16.00 -7.26 -1.84
N GLY A 116 16.77 -6.54 -2.64
CA GLY A 116 17.85 -5.68 -2.19
C GLY A 116 17.41 -4.33 -1.63
N SER A 117 16.12 -4.00 -1.66
CA SER A 117 15.61 -2.75 -1.10
C SER A 117 15.47 -2.82 0.42
N GLU A 118 15.70 -1.70 1.11
CA GLU A 118 15.48 -1.58 2.55
C GLU A 118 14.05 -2.00 2.91
N GLY A 119 13.90 -2.67 4.06
CA GLY A 119 12.58 -3.08 4.58
C GLY A 119 11.63 -1.88 4.68
N ARG A 120 12.11 -0.77 5.25
CA ARG A 120 11.31 0.46 5.37
C ARG A 120 10.86 1.05 4.04
N MET A 121 11.66 0.95 2.96
CA MET A 121 11.25 1.37 1.62
C MET A 121 10.05 0.57 1.13
N LYS A 122 10.10 -0.75 1.30
CA LYS A 122 9.05 -1.67 0.85
C LYS A 122 7.75 -1.45 1.61
N GLU A 123 7.85 -1.38 2.94
CA GLU A 123 6.67 -1.25 3.80
C GLU A 123 6.04 0.14 3.69
N THR A 124 6.85 1.21 3.70
CA THR A 124 6.35 2.57 3.55
C THR A 124 5.66 2.78 2.20
N TYR A 125 6.23 2.23 1.10
CA TYR A 125 5.56 2.27 -0.19
C TYR A 125 4.23 1.52 -0.16
N ALA A 126 4.21 0.30 0.35
CA ALA A 126 2.98 -0.49 0.42
C ALA A 126 1.89 0.21 1.24
N GLN A 127 2.25 0.81 2.37
CA GLN A 127 1.35 1.62 3.19
C GLN A 127 0.82 2.85 2.46
N THR A 128 1.67 3.52 1.69
CA THR A 128 1.25 4.72 0.96
C THR A 128 0.23 4.37 -0.13
N ILE A 129 0.44 3.25 -0.83
CA ILE A 129 -0.55 2.74 -1.79
C ILE A 129 -1.84 2.31 -1.09
N GLU A 130 -1.74 1.61 0.04
CA GLU A 130 -2.86 1.25 0.89
C GLU A 130 -3.67 2.47 1.32
N TRP A 131 -3.02 3.49 1.89
CA TRP A 131 -3.65 4.74 2.30
C TRP A 131 -4.37 5.44 1.15
N GLN A 132 -3.68 5.60 0.03
CA GLN A 132 -4.23 6.30 -1.14
C GLN A 132 -5.45 5.60 -1.72
N LEU A 133 -5.35 4.27 -1.94
CA LEU A 133 -6.39 3.52 -2.63
C LEU A 133 -7.57 3.21 -1.71
N THR A 134 -7.35 2.89 -0.44
CA THR A 134 -8.42 2.67 0.53
C THR A 134 -9.18 3.97 0.77
N GLY A 135 -8.46 5.07 1.00
CA GLY A 135 -9.08 6.38 1.13
C GLY A 135 -9.91 6.76 -0.09
N ASN A 136 -9.42 6.50 -1.29
CA ASN A 136 -10.16 6.76 -2.52
C ASN A 136 -11.41 5.88 -2.64
N PHE A 137 -11.29 4.58 -2.33
CA PHE A 137 -12.40 3.63 -2.38
C PHE A 137 -13.58 4.06 -1.50
N TYR A 138 -13.30 4.51 -0.28
CA TYR A 138 -14.35 4.89 0.66
C TYR A 138 -14.87 6.31 0.41
N ARG A 139 -14.02 7.28 0.07
CA ARG A 139 -14.44 8.66 -0.22
C ARG A 139 -15.34 8.80 -1.45
N GLU A 140 -15.28 7.88 -2.39
CA GLU A 140 -16.24 7.82 -3.51
C GLU A 140 -17.70 7.70 -3.03
N ARG A 141 -17.93 7.07 -1.87
CA ARG A 141 -19.26 6.86 -1.30
C ARG A 141 -19.53 7.72 -0.07
N PHE A 142 -18.50 8.01 0.67
CA PHE A 142 -18.53 8.75 1.92
C PHE A 142 -17.48 9.87 1.86
N PRO A 143 -17.83 11.06 1.34
CA PRO A 143 -16.85 12.14 1.13
C PRO A 143 -16.09 12.57 2.38
N SER A 144 -16.69 12.43 3.57
CA SER A 144 -16.09 12.73 4.86
C SER A 144 -15.27 11.57 5.47
N TYR A 145 -15.15 10.44 4.76
CA TYR A 145 -14.42 9.29 5.26
C TYR A 145 -12.95 9.62 5.49
N VAL A 146 -12.49 9.32 6.67
CA VAL A 146 -11.09 9.37 7.07
C VAL A 146 -10.65 7.93 7.32
N PHE A 147 -9.60 7.49 6.64
CA PHE A 147 -9.01 6.19 6.89
C PHE A 147 -8.26 6.26 8.21
N GLU A 148 -8.81 5.67 9.27
CA GLU A 148 -8.29 5.79 10.64
C GLU A 148 -6.90 5.18 10.80
N ASN A 149 -6.59 4.12 10.03
CA ASN A 149 -5.23 3.57 9.92
C ASN A 149 -4.34 4.42 9.00
N ASN A 150 -4.56 5.71 8.97
CA ASN A 150 -3.95 6.64 8.03
C ASN A 150 -2.44 6.83 8.22
N TYR A 151 -1.80 6.05 9.05
CA TYR A 151 -0.36 6.06 9.33
C TYR A 151 0.20 7.40 9.83
N GLN A 152 -0.62 8.45 9.88
CA GLN A 152 -0.27 9.79 10.37
C GLN A 152 -0.01 9.80 11.88
N PHE A 153 -0.40 8.75 12.60
CA PHE A 153 -0.07 8.55 14.02
C PHE A 153 1.25 7.84 14.25
N ARG A 154 1.97 7.47 13.19
CA ARG A 154 3.24 6.78 13.32
C ARG A 154 4.35 7.75 13.69
N THR A 155 5.31 7.22 14.43
CA THR A 155 6.51 7.95 14.82
C THR A 155 7.75 7.07 14.55
N PRO A 156 8.93 7.64 14.40
CA PRO A 156 10.16 6.87 14.23
C PRO A 156 10.44 5.87 15.36
N LEU A 157 9.86 6.11 16.54
CA LEU A 157 10.05 5.28 17.73
C LEU A 157 9.14 4.04 17.73
N ASN A 158 7.96 4.11 17.10
CA ASN A 158 6.96 3.06 17.20
C ASN A 158 7.26 1.88 16.28
N ASP A 159 7.66 2.17 15.05
CA ASP A 159 8.01 1.13 14.08
C ASP A 159 8.93 1.70 12.98
N PRO A 160 10.22 1.39 13.01
CA PRO A 160 11.17 1.95 12.04
C PRO A 160 11.00 1.40 10.61
N LYS A 161 10.15 0.39 10.42
CA LYS A 161 9.87 -0.16 9.08
C LYS A 161 8.64 0.45 8.44
N TYR A 162 7.68 0.88 9.24
CA TYR A 162 6.39 1.39 8.80
C TYR A 162 6.31 2.88 9.08
N THR A 163 6.65 3.70 8.11
CA THR A 163 6.70 5.16 8.27
C THR A 163 5.59 5.83 7.47
N SER A 164 5.15 7.04 7.85
CA SER A 164 4.28 7.86 6.99
C SER A 164 5.05 8.74 5.99
N LEU A 165 6.38 8.62 5.92
CA LEU A 165 7.22 9.49 5.11
C LEU A 165 6.69 9.71 3.68
N MET A 166 6.26 8.66 2.99
CA MET A 166 5.80 8.81 1.60
C MET A 166 4.38 9.39 1.51
N VAL A 167 3.57 9.30 2.57
CA VAL A 167 2.30 10.03 2.70
C VAL A 167 2.59 11.51 2.93
N ASP A 168 3.54 11.82 3.81
CA ASP A 168 3.98 13.17 4.13
C ASP A 168 4.51 13.94 2.89
N LEU A 169 5.09 13.23 1.92
CA LEU A 169 5.49 13.84 0.64
C LEU A 169 4.29 14.32 -0.20
N ILE A 170 3.12 13.73 0.00
CA ILE A 170 1.94 13.92 -0.86
C ILE A 170 0.97 14.91 -0.26
N ASP A 171 0.64 14.76 1.02
CA ASP A 171 -0.36 15.57 1.69
C ASP A 171 0.24 16.83 2.35
N ASN A 172 -0.55 17.56 3.09
CA ASN A 172 -0.14 18.77 3.81
C ASN A 172 -0.40 18.64 5.32
N PHE A 173 -0.51 17.41 5.81
CA PHE A 173 -0.83 17.13 7.20
C PHE A 173 0.45 17.07 8.04
N ASN A 174 0.75 18.14 8.77
CA ASN A 174 1.91 18.17 9.66
C ASN A 174 1.53 17.60 11.04
N GLN A 175 1.91 16.35 11.30
CA GLN A 175 1.56 15.64 12.54
C GLN A 175 2.04 16.36 13.77
N ARG A 176 3.27 16.89 13.76
CA ARG A 176 3.83 17.62 14.92
C ARG A 176 3.01 18.83 15.29
N VAL A 177 2.54 19.56 14.29
CA VAL A 177 1.71 20.76 14.52
C VAL A 177 0.31 20.37 14.98
N VAL A 178 -0.32 19.41 14.27
CA VAL A 178 -1.71 19.02 14.55
C VAL A 178 -1.85 18.37 15.93
N TYR A 179 -0.91 17.49 16.29
CA TYR A 179 -0.95 16.80 17.58
C TYR A 179 -0.22 17.57 18.70
N ASN A 180 0.41 18.69 18.38
CA ASN A 180 1.22 19.48 19.31
C ASN A 180 2.18 18.61 20.14
N ASN A 181 2.88 17.69 19.48
CA ASN A 181 3.74 16.72 20.13
C ASN A 181 5.04 16.48 19.34
N SER A 182 6.16 16.68 20.02
CA SER A 182 7.50 16.61 19.43
C SER A 182 7.97 15.19 19.03
N ILE A 183 7.24 14.14 19.44
CA ILE A 183 7.55 12.77 19.01
C ILE A 183 7.24 12.54 17.52
N TYR A 184 6.36 13.35 16.93
CA TYR A 184 6.05 13.28 15.51
C TYR A 184 7.10 13.97 14.65
N PRO A 185 7.29 13.54 13.42
CA PRO A 185 8.22 14.18 12.50
C PRO A 185 7.80 15.62 12.22
N VAL A 186 8.79 16.45 11.89
CA VAL A 186 8.51 17.74 11.27
C VAL A 186 8.22 17.50 9.80
N ASP A 187 6.99 17.71 9.42
CA ASP A 187 6.56 17.62 8.04
C ASP A 187 6.25 19.01 7.48
N ARG A 188 7.07 19.45 6.54
CA ARG A 188 6.93 20.69 5.77
C ARG A 188 7.06 20.42 4.26
N VAL A 189 6.99 19.14 3.89
CA VAL A 189 7.01 18.70 2.49
C VAL A 189 5.59 18.35 2.08
N ASN A 190 5.23 18.64 0.85
CA ASN A 190 3.94 18.28 0.27
C ASN A 190 4.00 18.36 -1.26
N SER A 191 2.84 18.11 -1.90
CA SER A 191 2.63 18.34 -3.33
C SER A 191 3.38 17.42 -4.29
N TYR A 192 4.07 16.38 -3.81
CA TYR A 192 4.43 15.29 -4.69
C TYR A 192 3.19 14.48 -5.06
N THR A 193 3.11 14.03 -6.30
CA THR A 193 2.04 13.11 -6.70
C THR A 193 2.41 11.68 -6.30
N ILE A 194 1.39 10.86 -6.04
CA ILE A 194 1.60 9.43 -5.76
C ILE A 194 2.40 8.74 -6.89
N LYS A 195 2.23 9.19 -8.13
CA LYS A 195 2.98 8.68 -9.28
C LYS A 195 4.46 9.02 -9.23
N GLN A 196 4.81 10.24 -8.84
CA GLN A 196 6.19 10.67 -8.67
C GLN A 196 6.88 9.85 -7.57
N VAL A 197 6.19 9.63 -6.45
CA VAL A 197 6.66 8.77 -5.36
C VAL A 197 6.87 7.35 -5.88
N GLU A 198 5.87 6.75 -6.50
CA GLU A 198 5.97 5.40 -7.06
C GLU A 198 7.12 5.24 -8.04
N ASP A 199 7.29 6.18 -8.98
CA ASP A 199 8.36 6.10 -9.98
C ASP A 199 9.74 6.05 -9.33
N LYS A 200 9.97 6.87 -8.30
CA LYS A 200 11.27 6.90 -7.62
C LYS A 200 11.49 5.69 -6.71
N VAL A 201 10.44 5.13 -6.13
CA VAL A 201 10.52 3.84 -5.41
C VAL A 201 10.98 2.71 -6.33
N MET A 202 10.47 2.67 -7.58
CA MET A 202 10.87 1.63 -8.53
C MET A 202 12.34 1.71 -8.95
N ASP A 203 12.95 2.90 -8.87
CA ASP A 203 14.31 3.16 -9.31
C ASP A 203 15.34 3.11 -8.17
N THR A 204 14.89 3.07 -6.89
CA THR A 204 15.76 3.25 -5.73
C THR A 204 15.53 2.18 -4.67
N LYS A 205 16.59 1.90 -3.87
CA LYS A 205 16.56 0.82 -2.87
C LYS A 205 16.59 1.31 -1.42
N THR A 206 17.01 2.54 -1.19
CA THR A 206 17.21 3.11 0.14
C THR A 206 16.50 4.44 0.28
N PHE A 207 16.14 4.83 1.50
CA PHE A 207 15.57 6.15 1.74
C PHE A 207 16.50 7.27 1.27
N TYR A 208 17.79 7.09 1.44
CA TYR A 208 18.78 8.07 0.96
C TYR A 208 18.76 8.23 -0.56
N SER A 209 18.81 7.13 -1.31
CA SER A 209 18.76 7.19 -2.77
C SER A 209 17.40 7.68 -3.27
N PHE A 210 16.33 7.34 -2.60
CA PHE A 210 14.98 7.81 -2.91
C PHE A 210 14.85 9.33 -2.73
N LYS A 211 15.33 9.89 -1.60
CA LYS A 211 15.37 11.33 -1.38
C LYS A 211 16.10 12.05 -2.52
N ASN A 212 17.31 11.60 -2.85
CA ASN A 212 18.10 12.19 -3.91
C ASN A 212 17.44 12.10 -5.29
N ALA A 213 16.75 10.99 -5.55
CA ALA A 213 16.02 10.79 -6.80
C ALA A 213 14.78 11.69 -6.92
N LEU A 214 14.11 12.00 -5.81
CA LEU A 214 13.04 13.00 -5.77
C LEU A 214 13.58 14.39 -6.06
N PHE A 215 14.60 14.80 -5.31
CA PHE A 215 15.24 16.12 -5.44
C PHE A 215 15.76 16.40 -6.85
N ASN A 216 16.46 15.43 -7.45
CA ASN A 216 17.03 15.58 -8.79
C ASN A 216 16.01 15.36 -9.92
N GLY A 217 14.90 14.71 -9.65
CA GLY A 217 13.96 14.28 -10.68
C GLY A 217 12.74 15.17 -10.88
N TYR A 218 12.40 15.97 -9.89
CA TYR A 218 11.20 16.78 -9.90
C TYR A 218 11.44 18.13 -9.25
N SER A 219 10.87 19.18 -9.82
CA SER A 219 10.78 20.47 -9.14
C SER A 219 9.56 20.46 -8.22
N ASN A 220 9.80 20.77 -6.95
CA ASN A 220 8.74 20.84 -5.94
C ASN A 220 8.96 22.09 -5.05
N PRO A 221 7.93 22.91 -4.80
CA PRO A 221 8.07 24.14 -4.03
C PRO A 221 8.54 23.92 -2.59
N THR A 222 8.43 22.70 -2.06
CA THR A 222 8.82 22.36 -0.69
C THR A 222 10.07 21.48 -0.62
N GLU A 223 10.78 21.26 -1.74
CA GLU A 223 11.93 20.36 -1.85
C GLU A 223 13.07 20.68 -0.89
N ASN A 224 13.24 21.95 -0.51
CA ASN A 224 14.25 22.37 0.46
C ASN A 224 14.05 21.78 1.87
N ASN A 225 12.86 21.23 2.17
CA ASN A 225 12.56 20.59 3.43
C ASN A 225 12.73 19.05 3.40
N LEU A 226 13.12 18.47 2.25
CA LEU A 226 13.30 17.02 2.11
C LEU A 226 14.32 16.46 3.10
N ASP A 227 15.46 17.13 3.28
CA ASP A 227 16.48 16.69 4.23
C ASP A 227 15.95 16.64 5.66
N GLU A 228 15.16 17.62 6.06
CA GLU A 228 14.56 17.65 7.39
C GLU A 228 13.56 16.50 7.55
N LEU A 229 12.64 16.30 6.61
CA LEU A 229 11.66 15.23 6.66
C LEU A 229 12.33 13.85 6.74
N PHE A 230 13.28 13.58 5.85
CA PHE A 230 13.97 12.29 5.82
C PHE A 230 14.85 12.02 7.03
N ASN A 231 15.38 13.06 7.67
CA ASN A 231 16.16 12.93 8.90
C ASN A 231 15.28 12.73 10.14
N ASN A 232 14.00 13.04 10.05
CA ASN A 232 13.04 12.81 11.13
C ASN A 232 12.48 11.37 11.12
N TRP A 233 12.63 10.65 9.99
CA TRP A 233 12.23 9.26 9.80
C TRP A 233 13.43 8.33 9.73
#